data_15ec6a7f717f56ec60cc6086ad545295
#
_entry.id   15ec6a7f717f56ec60cc6086ad545295
#
_cell.length_a   1.000
_cell.length_b   1.000
_cell.length_c   1.000
_cell.angle_alpha   90.00
_cell.angle_beta   90.00
_cell.angle_gamma   90.00
#
_symmetry.space_group_name_H-M   'P 1'
#
loop_
_entity.id
_entity.type
_entity.pdbx_description
1 polymer ?
#
loop_
_entity_poly.entity_id
_entity_poly.type
_entity_poly.pdbx_seq_one_letter_code
_entity_poly.pdbx_strand_id
1 'polypeptide(L)'
;MANRQEKTKEQRIRAEKTRLRRIYKLLPKEAAGTVAGLIDQAAFMRIECEDMADDLRENGWTEKFQQSERLEPYDRARPIGQAYNSTNANYQKIIKQLTALLPKPDAAQKQEDDGFASFVRERDEA
;
A
#
# COMPACT_ATOMS: atom_id res chain seq x y z
N MET A 1 -0.34 -2.44 -18.72
CA MET A 1 -0.83 -3.82 -18.52
C MET A 1 0.19 -4.85 -19.00
N ALA A 2 0.57 -4.82 -20.27
CA ALA A 2 1.60 -5.72 -20.77
C ALA A 2 2.91 -5.61 -19.98
N ASN A 3 3.31 -4.38 -19.60
CA ASN A 3 4.53 -4.15 -18.84
C ASN A 3 4.51 -4.82 -17.46
N ARG A 4 3.35 -4.90 -16.84
CA ARG A 4 3.22 -5.52 -15.52
C ARG A 4 3.43 -7.03 -15.62
N GLN A 5 2.95 -7.64 -16.71
CA GLN A 5 3.10 -9.07 -16.93
C GLN A 5 4.51 -9.44 -17.37
N GLU A 6 5.22 -8.53 -18.04
CA GLU A 6 6.58 -8.77 -18.51
C GLU A 6 7.62 -8.74 -17.38
N LYS A 7 7.33 -8.04 -16.28
CA LYS A 7 8.24 -7.94 -15.15
C LYS A 7 8.03 -9.10 -14.20
N THR A 8 9.14 -9.66 -13.71
CA THR A 8 9.07 -10.66 -12.66
C THR A 8 8.57 -10.01 -11.37
N LYS A 9 8.07 -10.82 -10.45
CA LYS A 9 7.63 -10.34 -9.14
C LYS A 9 8.78 -9.63 -8.41
N GLU A 10 9.99 -10.17 -8.49
CA GLU A 10 11.16 -9.55 -7.87
C GLU A 10 11.45 -8.17 -8.45
N GLN A 11 11.33 -8.02 -9.77
CA GLN A 11 11.53 -6.73 -10.41
C GLN A 11 10.45 -5.73 -10.00
N ARG A 12 9.23 -6.18 -9.85
CA ARG A 12 8.12 -5.34 -9.40
C ARG A 12 8.34 -4.86 -7.97
N ILE A 13 8.79 -5.75 -7.09
CA ILE A 13 9.11 -5.40 -5.69
C ILE A 13 10.25 -4.37 -5.66
N ARG A 14 11.28 -4.59 -6.46
CA ARG A 14 12.43 -3.67 -6.51
C ARG A 14 12.01 -2.29 -7.00
N ALA A 15 11.15 -2.23 -8.01
CA ALA A 15 10.63 -0.97 -8.53
C ALA A 15 9.82 -0.23 -7.46
N GLU A 16 9.04 -0.95 -6.67
CA GLU A 16 8.27 -0.35 -5.59
C GLU A 16 9.17 0.16 -4.46
N LYS A 17 10.24 -0.57 -4.13
CA LYS A 17 11.24 -0.07 -3.18
C LYS A 17 11.82 1.25 -3.64
N THR A 18 12.17 1.34 -4.91
CA THR A 18 12.75 2.56 -5.48
C THR A 18 11.75 3.72 -5.38
N ARG A 19 10.49 3.45 -5.69
CA ARG A 19 9.43 4.47 -5.60
C ARG A 19 9.27 4.96 -4.16
N LEU A 20 9.22 4.03 -3.20
CA LEU A 20 9.06 4.39 -1.79
C LEU A 20 10.26 5.17 -1.26
N ARG A 21 11.48 4.77 -1.64
CA ARG A 21 12.68 5.50 -1.25
C ARG A 21 12.66 6.95 -1.75
N ARG A 22 12.13 7.15 -2.93
CA ARG A 22 12.00 8.51 -3.49
C ARG A 22 10.99 9.33 -2.70
N ILE A 23 9.86 8.73 -2.34
CA ILE A 23 8.81 9.40 -1.57
C ILE A 23 9.33 9.78 -0.18
N TYR A 24 10.10 8.89 0.46
CA TYR A 24 10.55 9.07 1.84
C TYR A 24 12.02 9.49 1.94
N LYS A 25 12.55 10.15 0.92
CA LYS A 25 13.96 10.55 0.89
C LYS A 25 14.35 11.55 1.97
N LEU A 26 13.39 12.27 2.54
CA LEU A 26 13.64 13.28 3.57
C LEU A 26 13.57 12.73 4.99
N LEU A 27 13.49 11.42 5.16
CA LEU A 27 13.45 10.83 6.49
C LEU A 27 14.78 11.03 7.22
N PRO A 28 14.75 11.13 8.57
CA PRO A 28 15.97 11.35 9.34
C PRO A 28 16.98 10.24 9.15
N LYS A 29 18.26 10.61 9.07
CA LYS A 29 19.35 9.65 8.89
C LYS A 29 19.47 8.68 10.06
N GLU A 30 19.10 9.12 11.26
CA GLU A 30 19.14 8.29 12.46
C GLU A 30 18.19 7.10 12.36
N ALA A 31 17.14 7.23 11.56
CA ALA A 31 16.16 6.18 11.37
C ALA A 31 16.43 5.33 10.14
N ALA A 32 17.55 5.55 9.44
CA ALA A 32 17.79 4.96 8.11
C ALA A 32 17.66 3.43 8.11
N GLY A 33 18.20 2.77 9.12
CA GLY A 33 18.16 1.31 9.20
C GLY A 33 16.73 0.78 9.36
N THR A 34 15.97 1.39 10.26
CA THR A 34 14.56 1.03 10.49
C THR A 34 13.71 1.35 9.27
N VAL A 35 13.95 2.52 8.67
CA VAL A 35 13.20 2.96 7.48
C VAL A 35 13.42 2.01 6.31
N ALA A 36 14.67 1.57 6.10
CA ALA A 36 14.96 0.63 5.01
C ALA A 36 14.17 -0.67 5.18
N GLY A 37 14.10 -1.20 6.41
CA GLY A 37 13.33 -2.40 6.69
C GLY A 37 11.84 -2.20 6.46
N LEU A 38 11.29 -1.07 6.89
CA LEU A 38 9.88 -0.76 6.68
C LEU A 38 9.56 -0.61 5.19
N ILE A 39 10.44 0.03 4.43
CA ILE A 39 10.27 0.19 2.99
C ILE A 39 10.30 -1.17 2.30
N ASP A 40 11.21 -2.05 2.69
CA ASP A 40 11.29 -3.39 2.12
C ASP A 40 10.00 -4.17 2.36
N GLN A 41 9.48 -4.11 3.59
CA GLN A 41 8.22 -4.77 3.93
C GLN A 41 7.04 -4.16 3.18
N ALA A 42 6.99 -2.84 3.10
CA ALA A 42 5.90 -2.15 2.39
C ALA A 42 5.90 -2.50 0.90
N ALA A 43 7.07 -2.54 0.27
CA ALA A 43 7.18 -2.90 -1.13
C ALA A 43 6.70 -4.33 -1.38
N PHE A 44 7.14 -5.26 -0.55
CA PHE A 44 6.72 -6.66 -0.63
C PHE A 44 5.19 -6.77 -0.49
N MET A 45 4.64 -6.14 0.55
CA MET A 45 3.20 -6.21 0.81
C MET A 45 2.37 -5.57 -0.30
N ARG A 46 2.86 -4.47 -0.87
CA ARG A 46 2.15 -3.80 -1.97
C ARG A 46 2.00 -4.74 -3.17
N ILE A 47 3.08 -5.40 -3.55
CA ILE A 47 3.05 -6.30 -4.70
C ILE A 47 2.20 -7.53 -4.40
N GLU A 48 2.31 -8.08 -3.19
CA GLU A 48 1.44 -9.20 -2.78
C GLU A 48 -0.04 -8.80 -2.84
N CYS A 49 -0.38 -7.61 -2.36
CA CYS A 49 -1.75 -7.12 -2.41
C CYS A 49 -2.25 -6.96 -3.85
N GLU A 50 -1.41 -6.47 -4.76
CA GLU A 50 -1.79 -6.35 -6.16
C GLU A 50 -2.14 -7.72 -6.75
N ASP A 51 -1.30 -8.71 -6.49
CA ASP A 51 -1.52 -10.05 -7.03
C ASP A 51 -2.77 -10.70 -6.42
N MET A 52 -2.95 -10.55 -5.11
CA MET A 52 -4.14 -11.08 -4.45
C MET A 52 -5.42 -10.38 -4.92
N ALA A 53 -5.35 -9.06 -5.14
CA ALA A 53 -6.48 -8.31 -5.66
C ALA A 53 -6.86 -8.76 -7.06
N ASP A 54 -5.87 -9.03 -7.92
CA ASP A 54 -6.12 -9.56 -9.25
C ASP A 54 -6.82 -10.92 -9.19
N ASP A 55 -6.35 -11.80 -8.31
CA ASP A 55 -6.95 -13.12 -8.11
C ASP A 55 -8.40 -12.97 -7.62
N LEU A 56 -8.62 -12.11 -6.63
CA LEU A 56 -9.96 -11.90 -6.07
C LEU A 56 -10.94 -11.32 -7.12
N ARG A 57 -10.46 -10.42 -7.98
CA ARG A 57 -11.28 -9.89 -9.06
C ARG A 57 -11.62 -10.96 -10.09
N GLU A 58 -10.67 -11.83 -10.39
CA GLU A 58 -10.87 -12.86 -11.40
C GLU A 58 -11.69 -14.04 -10.88
N ASN A 59 -11.41 -14.49 -9.68
CA ASN A 59 -11.95 -15.74 -9.14
C ASN A 59 -12.96 -15.54 -8.01
N GLY A 60 -13.10 -14.31 -7.49
CA GLY A 60 -14.08 -14.01 -6.45
C GLY A 60 -13.56 -14.26 -5.05
N TRP A 61 -14.40 -13.93 -4.08
CA TRP A 61 -14.08 -14.01 -2.65
C TRP A 61 -14.56 -15.30 -2.02
N THR A 62 -15.41 -16.04 -2.72
CA THR A 62 -15.97 -17.29 -2.24
C THR A 62 -15.71 -18.42 -3.22
N GLU A 63 -15.85 -19.64 -2.74
CA GLU A 63 -15.70 -20.82 -3.57
C GLU A 63 -16.71 -21.88 -3.14
N LYS A 64 -17.06 -22.77 -4.06
CA LYS A 64 -17.87 -23.93 -3.72
C LYS A 64 -16.98 -24.97 -3.05
N PHE A 65 -17.42 -25.46 -1.92
CA PHE A 65 -16.71 -26.50 -1.17
C PHE A 65 -17.65 -27.62 -0.86
N GLN A 66 -17.20 -28.85 -1.10
CA GLN A 66 -17.94 -30.05 -0.79
C GLN A 66 -17.11 -30.87 0.18
N GLN A 67 -17.61 -31.02 1.41
CA GLN A 67 -16.89 -31.68 2.48
C GLN A 67 -16.85 -33.22 2.24
N SER A 68 -17.91 -33.79 1.65
CA SER A 68 -17.97 -35.17 1.26
C SER A 68 -18.94 -35.35 0.10
N GLU A 69 -18.84 -36.48 -0.61
CA GLU A 69 -19.73 -36.79 -1.73
C GLU A 69 -21.20 -36.85 -1.32
N ARG A 70 -21.47 -37.08 -0.03
CA ARG A 70 -22.83 -37.21 0.50
C ARG A 70 -23.47 -35.87 0.86
N LEU A 71 -22.66 -34.82 0.97
CA LEU A 71 -23.14 -33.51 1.37
C LEU A 71 -23.24 -32.58 0.17
N GLU A 72 -24.22 -31.69 0.20
CA GLU A 72 -24.34 -30.66 -0.83
C GLU A 72 -23.17 -29.67 -0.74
N PRO A 73 -22.65 -29.24 -1.88
CA PRO A 73 -21.66 -28.15 -1.88
C PRO A 73 -22.25 -26.89 -1.27
N TYR A 74 -21.40 -26.14 -0.60
CA TYR A 74 -21.80 -24.84 -0.03
C TYR A 74 -20.73 -23.79 -0.33
N ASP A 75 -21.12 -22.54 -0.27
CA ASP A 75 -20.20 -21.43 -0.46
C ASP A 75 -19.38 -21.21 0.80
N ARG A 76 -18.08 -21.04 0.62
CA ARG A 76 -17.20 -20.65 1.71
C ARG A 76 -16.25 -19.58 1.24
N ALA A 77 -15.71 -18.80 2.20
CA ALA A 77 -14.72 -17.79 1.90
C ALA A 77 -13.43 -18.46 1.41
N ARG A 78 -12.86 -17.90 0.33
CA ARG A 78 -11.55 -18.33 -0.11
C ARG A 78 -10.51 -17.77 0.85
N PRO A 79 -9.49 -18.55 1.25
CA PRO A 79 -8.47 -18.09 2.21
C PRO A 79 -7.74 -16.83 1.75
N ILE A 80 -7.60 -16.63 0.44
CA ILE A 80 -6.89 -15.46 -0.10
C ILE A 80 -7.55 -14.14 0.28
N GLY A 81 -8.89 -14.14 0.49
CA GLY A 81 -9.59 -12.92 0.90
C GLY A 81 -9.12 -12.42 2.25
N GLN A 82 -8.99 -13.32 3.22
CA GLN A 82 -8.48 -12.96 4.54
C GLN A 82 -7.01 -12.55 4.48
N ALA A 83 -6.22 -13.26 3.69
CA ALA A 83 -4.82 -12.92 3.48
C ALA A 83 -4.67 -11.51 2.89
N TYR A 84 -5.49 -11.17 1.90
CA TYR A 84 -5.51 -9.84 1.32
C TYR A 84 -5.84 -8.78 2.36
N ASN A 85 -6.90 -8.99 3.12
CA ASN A 85 -7.33 -8.02 4.13
C ASN A 85 -6.25 -7.79 5.19
N SER A 86 -5.62 -8.87 5.67
CA SER A 86 -4.56 -8.78 6.67
C SER A 86 -3.32 -8.08 6.13
N THR A 87 -2.90 -8.46 4.93
CA THR A 87 -1.71 -7.88 4.30
C THR A 87 -1.93 -6.39 4.01
N ASN A 88 -3.10 -6.04 3.49
CA ASN A 88 -3.43 -4.65 3.19
C ASN A 88 -3.48 -3.80 4.47
N ALA A 89 -4.05 -4.32 5.55
CA ALA A 89 -4.09 -3.61 6.82
C ALA A 89 -2.67 -3.37 7.36
N ASN A 90 -1.81 -4.38 7.26
CA ASN A 90 -0.42 -4.26 7.70
C ASN A 90 0.36 -3.28 6.81
N TYR A 91 0.12 -3.30 5.51
CA TYR A 91 0.70 -2.33 4.59
C TYR A 91 0.34 -0.91 4.99
N GLN A 92 -0.94 -0.66 5.26
CA GLN A 92 -1.40 0.66 5.66
C GLN A 92 -0.75 1.12 6.96
N LYS A 93 -0.54 0.21 7.92
CA LYS A 93 0.16 0.53 9.17
C LYS A 93 1.59 0.97 8.92
N ILE A 94 2.30 0.26 8.03
CA ILE A 94 3.69 0.60 7.72
C ILE A 94 3.77 1.95 7.02
N ILE A 95 2.89 2.21 6.05
CA ILE A 95 2.85 3.50 5.35
C ILE A 95 2.54 4.62 6.34
N LYS A 96 1.64 4.38 7.28
CA LYS A 96 1.32 5.37 8.30
C LYS A 96 2.55 5.66 9.18
N GLN A 97 3.30 4.62 9.56
CA GLN A 97 4.53 4.78 10.34
C GLN A 97 5.58 5.58 9.57
N LEU A 98 5.78 5.26 8.29
CA LEU A 98 6.73 5.97 7.45
C LEU A 98 6.35 7.44 7.30
N THR A 99 5.09 7.70 7.05
CA THR A 99 4.58 9.05 6.88
C THR A 99 4.70 9.86 8.18
N ALA A 100 4.49 9.22 9.33
CA ALA A 100 4.62 9.86 10.62
C ALA A 100 6.06 10.27 10.92
N LEU A 101 7.05 9.60 10.31
CA LEU A 101 8.46 9.93 10.49
C LEU A 101 8.91 11.10 9.63
N LEU A 102 8.11 11.52 8.65
CA LEU A 102 8.46 12.67 7.82
C LEU A 102 8.52 13.94 8.68
N PRO A 103 9.42 14.87 8.35
CA PRO A 103 9.51 16.12 9.10
C PRO A 103 8.16 16.83 9.14
N LYS A 104 7.78 17.31 10.31
CA LYS A 104 6.56 18.10 10.46
C LYS A 104 6.80 19.48 9.85
N PRO A 105 5.74 20.13 9.36
CA PRO A 105 5.86 21.49 8.87
C PRO A 105 6.45 22.39 9.95
N ASP A 106 7.55 23.05 9.61
CA ASP A 106 8.13 24.07 10.47
C ASP A 106 7.61 25.45 10.03
N ALA A 107 8.24 26.51 10.56
CA ALA A 107 7.80 27.88 10.24
C ALA A 107 7.88 28.16 8.74
N ALA A 108 8.88 27.62 8.04
CA ALA A 108 9.01 27.81 6.60
C ALA A 108 7.91 27.07 5.84
N GLN A 109 7.57 25.88 6.29
CA GLN A 109 6.49 25.08 5.68
C GLN A 109 5.11 25.65 6.01
N LYS A 110 4.99 26.37 7.11
CA LYS A 110 3.76 27.12 7.41
C LYS A 110 3.46 28.17 6.38
N GLN A 111 4.48 28.69 5.71
CA GLN A 111 4.27 29.62 4.60
C GLN A 111 3.64 28.93 3.40
N GLU A 112 3.94 27.67 3.18
CA GLU A 112 3.25 26.89 2.15
C GLU A 112 1.80 26.67 2.53
N ASP A 113 1.54 26.43 3.82
CA ASP A 113 0.18 26.35 4.34
C ASP A 113 -0.54 27.68 4.16
N ASP A 114 0.18 28.81 4.36
CA ASP A 114 -0.38 30.12 4.10
C ASP A 114 -0.74 30.29 2.62
N GLY A 115 0.04 29.73 1.72
CA GLY A 115 -0.28 29.70 0.30
C GLY A 115 -1.60 28.97 0.04
N PHE A 116 -1.81 27.86 0.71
CA PHE A 116 -3.06 27.14 0.61
C PHE A 116 -4.23 27.95 1.19
N ALA A 117 -4.02 28.57 2.34
CA ALA A 117 -5.02 29.43 2.94
C ALA A 117 -5.36 30.63 2.04
N SER A 118 -4.34 31.19 1.38
CA SER A 118 -4.55 32.25 0.41
C SER A 118 -5.39 31.77 -0.77
N PHE A 119 -5.10 30.57 -1.26
CA PHE A 119 -5.86 29.97 -2.36
C PHE A 119 -7.33 29.78 -1.97
N VAL A 120 -7.58 29.28 -0.79
CA VAL A 120 -8.96 29.09 -0.29
C VAL A 120 -9.66 30.44 -0.16
N ARG A 121 -8.94 31.46 0.33
CA ARG A 121 -9.45 32.81 0.49
C ARG A 121 -9.82 33.43 -0.86
N GLU A 122 -8.95 33.29 -1.85
CA GLU A 122 -9.21 33.77 -3.22
C GLU A 122 -10.45 33.10 -3.81
N ARG A 123 -10.60 31.81 -3.56
CA ARG A 123 -11.77 31.07 -4.03
C ARG A 123 -13.07 31.59 -3.39
N ASP A 124 -13.01 31.93 -2.11
CA ASP A 124 -14.16 32.44 -1.39
C ASP A 124 -14.52 33.86 -1.82
N GLU A 125 -13.51 34.64 -2.23
CA GLU A 125 -13.72 36.01 -2.73
C GLU A 125 -14.22 36.02 -4.18
N ALA A 126 -14.02 34.93 -4.91
CA ALA A 126 -14.49 34.84 -6.28
C ALA A 126 -15.95 34.44 -6.32
#